data_8f023c68b7f8aabb2cd4ea7b22341ad7
#
_entry.id   8f023c68b7f8aabb2cd4ea7b22341ad7
#
_cell.length_a   1.000
_cell.length_b   1.000
_cell.length_c   1.000
_cell.angle_alpha   90.00
_cell.angle_beta   90.00
_cell.angle_gamma   90.00
#
_symmetry.space_group_name_H-M   'P 1'
#
loop_
_entity.id
_entity.type
_entity.pdbx_description
1 polymer ?
#
loop_
_entity_poly.entity_id
_entity_poly.type
_entity_poly.pdbx_seq_one_letter_code
_entity_poly.pdbx_strand_id
1 'polypeptide(L)' 'MENEEMSKADLIAMLVSIREVARTNGEIHTVEHIDKILEKIRK' A
#
# COMPACT_ATOMS: atom_id res chain seq x y z
N MET A 1 17.20 9.42 16.28
CA MET A 1 16.46 9.33 15.83
C MET A 1 15.48 8.79 16.12
N GLU A 2 14.84 8.92 15.93
CA GLU A 2 13.85 8.53 16.21
C GLU A 2 13.34 7.37 15.83
N ASN A 3 12.58 6.87 16.47
CA ASN A 3 11.92 5.68 16.15
C ASN A 3 11.21 5.79 14.87
N GLU A 4 11.46 4.87 14.01
CA GLU A 4 10.95 4.97 12.68
C GLU A 4 9.80 4.03 12.43
N GLU A 5 9.21 3.50 13.49
CA GLU A 5 8.10 2.62 13.27
C GLU A 5 6.94 3.32 12.63
N MET A 6 6.36 2.70 11.65
CA MET A 6 5.25 3.23 10.92
C MET A 6 3.97 2.65 11.49
N SER A 7 2.97 3.49 11.72
CA SER A 7 1.71 2.97 12.21
C SER A 7 1.01 2.18 11.09
N LYS A 8 0.06 1.35 11.49
CA LYS A 8 -0.70 0.58 10.53
C LYS A 8 -1.44 1.51 9.55
N ALA A 9 -2.00 2.58 10.07
CA ALA A 9 -2.72 3.52 9.22
C ALA A 9 -1.79 4.18 8.22
N ASP A 10 -0.58 4.52 8.66
CA ASP A 10 0.40 5.11 7.76
C ASP A 10 0.81 4.14 6.67
N LEU A 11 0.98 2.87 7.03
CA LEU A 11 1.35 1.87 6.05
C LEU A 11 0.25 1.70 5.02
N ILE A 12 -1.00 1.66 5.46
CA ILE A 12 -2.12 1.52 4.54
C ILE A 12 -2.18 2.72 3.60
N ALA A 13 -1.98 3.92 4.13
CA ALA A 13 -2.02 5.11 3.31
C ALA A 13 -0.93 5.09 2.24
N MET A 14 0.26 4.64 2.63
CA MET A 14 1.36 4.56 1.69
C MET A 14 1.05 3.56 0.58
N LEU A 15 0.53 2.39 0.93
CA LEU A 15 0.20 1.38 -0.06
C LEU A 15 -0.90 1.85 -1.00
N VAL A 16 -1.90 2.57 -0.47
CA VAL A 16 -2.97 3.10 -1.31
C VAL A 16 -2.40 4.12 -2.30
N SER A 17 -1.46 4.94 -1.86
CA SER A 17 -0.85 5.91 -2.76
C SER A 17 -0.10 5.23 -3.89
N ILE A 18 0.66 4.19 -3.56
CA ILE A 18 1.40 3.45 -4.57
C ILE A 18 0.43 2.76 -5.52
N ARG A 19 -0.65 2.21 -4.99
CA ARG A 19 -1.64 1.56 -5.82
C ARG A 19 -2.23 2.51 -6.84
N GLU A 20 -2.51 3.76 -6.42
CA GLU A 20 -3.09 4.73 -7.34
C GLU A 20 -2.11 5.07 -8.46
N VAL A 21 -0.85 5.23 -8.14
CA VAL A 21 0.15 5.49 -9.17
C VAL A 21 0.23 4.32 -10.13
N ALA A 22 0.25 3.10 -9.60
CA ALA A 22 0.33 1.92 -10.44
C ALA A 22 -0.88 1.81 -11.34
N ARG A 23 -2.06 2.11 -10.80
CA ARG A 23 -3.28 2.03 -11.59
C ARG A 23 -3.26 3.05 -12.73
N THR A 24 -2.82 4.26 -12.42
CA THR A 24 -2.73 5.31 -13.43
C THR A 24 -1.80 4.91 -14.56
N ASN A 25 -0.74 4.16 -14.23
CA ASN A 25 0.22 3.72 -15.22
C ASN A 25 -0.14 2.39 -15.87
N GLY A 26 -1.28 1.83 -15.53
CA GLY A 26 -1.71 0.58 -16.14
C GLY A 26 -1.00 -0.65 -15.60
N GLU A 27 -0.39 -0.54 -14.41
CA GLU A 27 0.34 -1.66 -13.82
C GLU A 27 -0.63 -2.55 -13.05
N ILE A 28 -1.38 -3.35 -13.76
CA ILE A 28 -2.45 -4.13 -13.17
C ILE A 28 -1.93 -5.14 -12.16
N HIS A 29 -0.84 -5.81 -12.46
CA HIS A 29 -0.31 -6.81 -11.52
C HIS A 29 0.12 -6.16 -10.23
N THR A 30 0.70 -4.97 -10.30
CA THR A 30 1.11 -4.26 -9.10
C THR A 30 -0.12 -3.91 -8.25
N VAL A 31 -1.19 -3.45 -8.91
CA VAL A 31 -2.41 -3.11 -8.20
C VAL A 31 -2.96 -4.34 -7.47
N GLU A 32 -3.01 -5.47 -8.17
CA GLU A 32 -3.53 -6.69 -7.57
C GLU A 32 -2.67 -7.13 -6.40
N HIS A 33 -1.37 -7.02 -6.54
CA HIS A 33 -0.46 -7.43 -5.48
C HIS A 33 -0.68 -6.56 -4.23
N ILE A 34 -0.80 -5.26 -4.44
CA ILE A 34 -1.01 -4.35 -3.32
C ILE A 34 -2.35 -4.61 -2.66
N ASP A 35 -3.38 -4.91 -3.46
CA ASP A 35 -4.69 -5.21 -2.88
C ASP A 35 -4.62 -6.42 -1.96
N LYS A 36 -3.85 -7.43 -2.33
CA LYS A 36 -3.70 -8.61 -1.48
C LYS A 36 -2.98 -8.26 -0.18
N ILE A 37 -1.97 -7.41 -0.28
CA ILE A 37 -1.26 -6.96 0.92
C ILE A 37 -2.21 -6.19 1.83
N LEU A 38 -3.03 -5.32 1.25
CA LEU A 38 -3.96 -4.53 2.03
C LEU A 38 -4.98 -5.41 2.75
N GLU A 39 -5.44 -6.46 2.08
CA GLU A 39 -6.36 -7.39 2.72
C GLU A 39 -5.75 -7.98 3.99
N LYS A 40 -4.49 -8.37 3.90
CA LYS A 40 -3.83 -8.97 5.04
C LYS A 40 -3.65 -7.98 6.18
N ILE A 41 -3.31 -6.75 5.83
CA ILE A 41 -3.07 -5.74 6.85
C ILE A 41 -4.35 -5.35 7.55
N ARG A 42 -5.46 -5.29 6.81
CA ARG A 42 -6.73 -4.84 7.36
C ARG A 42 -7.40 -5.87 8.25
N LYS A 43 -6.97 -7.10 8.17
CA LYS A 43 -7.51 -8.11 9.07
C LYS A 43 -6.94 -7.95 10.49
#